data_ad257d4bee7610a92fe3fbcabc848a73
#
_entry.id   ad257d4bee7610a92fe3fbcabc848a73
#
_cell.length_a   1.000
_cell.length_b   1.000
_cell.length_c   1.000
_cell.angle_alpha   90.00
_cell.angle_beta   90.00
_cell.angle_gamma   90.00
#
_symmetry.space_group_name_H-M   'P 1'
#
loop_
_entity.id
_entity.type
_entity.pdbx_description
1 polymer ?
#
loop_
_entity_poly.entity_id
_entity_poly.type
_entity_poly.pdbx_seq_one_letter_code
_entity_poly.pdbx_strand_id
1 'polypeptide(L)'
;MSEVVRLFHSYRQMHYVSTEAGGTIIGERRGQHIVVTDISEPGQGDIRTRNRFERKGDHHQQKVDELFKQSDGYLVYLGEWHTHPEDFPQPSYTDIKSWLAGLIATDPMVLLIVGRKSNWLGIKHGNDIRSLNEKIDKS
;
A
#
# COMPACT_ATOMS: atom_id res chain seq x y z
N MET A 1 2.64 18.52 0.21
CA MET A 1 2.16 17.12 0.28
C MET A 1 2.22 16.53 -1.12
N SER A 2 2.79 15.35 -1.26
CA SER A 2 2.90 14.70 -2.56
C SER A 2 1.54 14.26 -3.09
N GLU A 3 1.44 14.10 -4.39
CA GLU A 3 0.25 13.58 -5.07
C GLU A 3 -0.15 12.20 -4.53
N VAL A 4 0.84 11.32 -4.31
CA VAL A 4 0.61 9.98 -3.80
C VAL A 4 0.00 10.01 -2.39
N VAL A 5 0.49 10.89 -1.51
CA VAL A 5 -0.04 11.02 -0.15
C VAL A 5 -1.48 11.54 -0.18
N ARG A 6 -1.77 12.49 -1.05
CA ARG A 6 -3.15 12.96 -1.25
C ARG A 6 -4.07 11.84 -1.70
N LEU A 7 -3.59 11.02 -2.61
CA LEU A 7 -4.36 9.90 -3.15
C LEU A 7 -4.67 8.88 -2.05
N PHE A 8 -3.69 8.49 -1.24
CA PHE A 8 -3.91 7.62 -0.09
C PHE A 8 -4.98 8.20 0.84
N HIS A 9 -4.85 9.48 1.19
CA HIS A 9 -5.77 10.12 2.13
C HIS A 9 -7.18 10.27 1.59
N SER A 10 -7.36 10.32 0.26
CA SER A 10 -8.68 10.39 -0.35
C SER A 10 -9.51 9.12 -0.11
N TYR A 11 -8.86 8.01 0.23
CA TYR A 11 -9.52 6.74 0.51
C TYR A 11 -9.80 6.48 1.99
N ARG A 12 -9.49 7.42 2.89
CA ARG A 12 -9.78 7.27 4.31
C ARG A 12 -11.24 6.94 4.54
N GLN A 13 -11.49 5.98 5.42
CA GLN A 13 -12.84 5.53 5.75
C GLN A 13 -13.46 6.43 6.81
N MET A 14 -13.90 7.61 6.39
CA MET A 14 -14.40 8.65 7.29
C MET A 14 -15.86 8.46 7.70
N HIS A 15 -16.60 7.60 7.02
CA HIS A 15 -18.01 7.35 7.28
C HIS A 15 -18.24 5.88 7.63
N TYR A 16 -19.29 5.61 8.41
CA TYR A 16 -19.62 4.23 8.81
C TYR A 16 -19.80 3.31 7.59
N VAL A 17 -20.36 3.84 6.50
CA VAL A 17 -20.60 3.05 5.28
C VAL A 17 -19.40 2.96 4.35
N SER A 18 -18.30 3.65 4.67
CA SER A 18 -17.10 3.59 3.83
C SER A 18 -16.51 2.19 3.83
N THR A 19 -16.11 1.71 2.65
CA THR A 19 -15.48 0.40 2.51
C THR A 19 -13.97 0.52 2.47
N GLU A 20 -13.27 -0.57 2.86
CA GLU A 20 -11.81 -0.61 2.73
C GLU A 20 -11.39 -0.42 1.29
N ALA A 21 -10.32 0.29 1.10
CA ALA A 21 -9.65 0.49 -0.18
C ALA A 21 -8.25 -0.09 -0.10
N GLY A 22 -7.64 -0.34 -1.24
CA GLY A 22 -6.27 -0.84 -1.28
C GLY A 22 -5.76 -0.99 -2.70
N GLY A 23 -4.51 -1.37 -2.79
CA GLY A 23 -3.84 -1.58 -4.07
C GLY A 23 -2.35 -1.85 -3.90
N THR A 24 -1.61 -1.62 -4.98
CA THR A 24 -0.15 -1.77 -5.00
C THR A 24 0.54 -0.43 -4.80
N ILE A 25 1.76 -0.49 -4.29
CA ILE A 25 2.67 0.65 -4.19
C ILE A 25 3.76 0.45 -5.24
N ILE A 26 4.02 1.48 -6.03
CA ILE A 26 4.95 1.43 -7.16
C ILE A 26 5.93 2.60 -7.05
N GLY A 27 7.17 2.35 -7.43
CA GLY A 27 8.17 3.40 -7.43
C GLY A 27 9.56 2.85 -7.70
N GLU A 28 10.57 3.53 -7.18
CA GLU A 28 11.95 3.27 -7.51
C GLU A 28 12.75 2.87 -6.28
N ARG A 29 13.61 1.86 -6.44
CA ARG A 29 14.60 1.51 -5.43
C ARG A 29 15.91 2.22 -5.76
N ARG A 30 16.33 3.12 -4.86
CA ARG A 30 17.58 3.88 -5.01
C ARG A 30 18.52 3.50 -3.87
N GLY A 31 19.37 2.50 -4.08
CA GLY A 31 20.24 1.99 -3.02
C GLY A 31 19.41 1.49 -1.85
N GLN A 32 19.57 2.11 -0.68
CA GLN A 32 18.81 1.78 0.52
C GLN A 32 17.50 2.56 0.66
N HIS A 33 17.20 3.45 -0.29
CA HIS A 33 16.00 4.26 -0.27
C HIS A 33 14.92 3.70 -1.18
N ILE A 34 13.68 3.88 -0.77
CA ILE A 34 12.50 3.54 -1.57
C ILE A 34 11.76 4.84 -1.84
N VAL A 35 11.55 5.14 -3.12
CA VAL A 35 10.83 6.34 -3.55
C VAL A 35 9.50 5.93 -4.16
N VAL A 36 8.41 6.20 -3.47
CA VAL A 36 7.06 5.88 -3.96
C VAL A 36 6.61 6.97 -4.92
N THR A 37 6.26 6.59 -6.13
CA THR A 37 5.82 7.51 -7.18
C THR A 37 4.37 7.32 -7.59
N ASP A 38 3.86 6.10 -7.48
CA ASP A 38 2.55 5.73 -7.97
C ASP A 38 1.90 4.68 -7.07
N ILE A 39 0.59 4.56 -7.20
CA ILE A 39 -0.17 3.47 -6.58
C ILE A 39 -1.21 2.97 -7.56
N SER A 40 -1.63 1.72 -7.42
CA SER A 40 -2.87 1.27 -8.04
C SER A 40 -4.01 1.50 -7.03
N GLU A 41 -5.21 1.70 -7.55
CA GLU A 41 -6.38 2.07 -6.77
C GLU A 41 -7.44 0.99 -6.86
N PRO A 42 -8.41 0.95 -5.90
CA PRO A 42 -9.50 -0.02 -5.99
C PRO A 42 -10.27 0.13 -7.28
N GLY A 43 -10.75 -0.98 -7.81
CA GLY A 43 -11.51 -0.99 -9.05
C GLY A 43 -12.29 -2.27 -9.24
N GLN A 44 -12.76 -2.46 -10.44
CA GLN A 44 -13.59 -3.62 -10.80
C GLN A 44 -12.83 -4.93 -10.53
N GLY A 45 -13.51 -5.87 -9.92
CA GLY A 45 -12.95 -7.18 -9.57
C GLY A 45 -12.46 -7.26 -8.14
N ASP A 46 -12.18 -6.13 -7.50
CA ASP A 46 -11.77 -6.11 -6.09
C ASP A 46 -12.97 -6.36 -5.18
N ILE A 47 -12.70 -6.96 -4.02
CA ILE A 47 -13.71 -7.16 -2.99
C ILE A 47 -13.50 -6.11 -1.90
N ARG A 48 -14.55 -5.32 -1.62
CA ARG A 48 -14.51 -4.23 -0.65
C ARG A 48 -15.71 -4.30 0.28
N THR A 49 -15.42 -4.41 1.58
CA THR A 49 -16.40 -4.23 2.63
C THR A 49 -15.83 -3.25 3.65
N ARG A 50 -16.58 -2.93 4.71
CA ARG A 50 -16.08 -2.02 5.76
C ARG A 50 -14.78 -2.50 6.39
N ASN A 51 -14.61 -3.82 6.54
CA ASN A 51 -13.48 -4.41 7.27
C ASN A 51 -12.62 -5.34 6.41
N ARG A 52 -12.78 -5.29 5.09
CA ARG A 52 -12.08 -6.22 4.21
C ARG A 52 -11.78 -5.57 2.87
N PHE A 53 -10.55 -5.75 2.41
CA PHE A 53 -10.17 -5.45 1.04
C PHE A 53 -9.41 -6.65 0.47
N GLU A 54 -9.84 -7.16 -0.69
CA GLU A 54 -9.11 -8.18 -1.43
C GLU A 54 -8.79 -7.65 -2.82
N ARG A 55 -7.49 -7.58 -3.13
CA ARG A 55 -6.98 -7.12 -4.41
C ARG A 55 -7.09 -8.24 -5.44
N LYS A 56 -8.17 -8.22 -6.23
CA LYS A 56 -8.44 -9.24 -7.25
C LYS A 56 -8.57 -8.67 -8.66
N GLY A 57 -8.72 -7.36 -8.80
CA GLY A 57 -8.83 -6.73 -10.11
C GLY A 57 -7.52 -6.80 -10.89
N ASP A 58 -7.62 -7.11 -12.17
CA ASP A 58 -6.45 -7.23 -13.05
C ASP A 58 -5.72 -5.91 -13.27
N HIS A 59 -6.41 -4.79 -13.07
CA HIS A 59 -5.86 -3.45 -13.28
C HIS A 59 -4.66 -3.13 -12.37
N HIS A 60 -4.56 -3.77 -11.22
CA HIS A 60 -3.40 -3.56 -10.32
C HIS A 60 -2.11 -4.04 -10.98
N GLN A 61 -2.11 -5.28 -11.47
CA GLN A 61 -0.93 -5.84 -12.15
C GLN A 61 -0.66 -5.14 -13.46
N GLN A 62 -1.72 -4.77 -14.19
CA GLN A 62 -1.58 -4.03 -15.45
C GLN A 62 -0.86 -2.71 -15.25
N LYS A 63 -1.19 -1.99 -14.16
CA LYS A 63 -0.53 -0.71 -13.85
C LYS A 63 0.95 -0.91 -13.51
N VAL A 64 1.27 -1.94 -12.73
CA VAL A 64 2.66 -2.27 -12.41
C VAL A 64 3.45 -2.55 -13.70
N ASP A 65 2.91 -3.39 -14.57
CA ASP A 65 3.57 -3.78 -15.83
C ASP A 65 3.75 -2.58 -16.77
N GLU A 66 2.72 -1.75 -16.86
CA GLU A 66 2.75 -0.57 -17.72
C GLU A 66 3.81 0.44 -17.29
N LEU A 67 3.88 0.74 -15.99
CA LEU A 67 4.88 1.67 -15.47
C LEU A 67 6.29 1.11 -15.55
N PHE A 68 6.47 -0.19 -15.35
CA PHE A 68 7.75 -0.85 -15.54
C PHE A 68 8.24 -0.68 -16.97
N LYS A 69 7.35 -0.94 -17.93
CA LYS A 69 7.68 -0.81 -19.35
C LYS A 69 7.97 0.64 -19.76
N GLN A 70 7.12 1.57 -19.34
CA GLN A 70 7.27 2.99 -19.68
C GLN A 70 8.55 3.60 -19.09
N SER A 71 9.00 3.11 -17.96
CA SER A 71 10.18 3.62 -17.26
C SER A 71 11.46 2.86 -17.57
N ASP A 72 11.44 1.95 -18.52
CA ASP A 72 12.58 1.07 -18.83
C ASP A 72 13.06 0.29 -17.59
N GLY A 73 12.12 -0.16 -16.75
CA GLY A 73 12.42 -0.98 -15.60
C GLY A 73 12.76 -0.23 -14.32
N TYR A 74 12.74 1.10 -14.32
CA TYR A 74 13.02 1.88 -13.09
C TYR A 74 11.89 1.83 -12.09
N LEU A 75 10.63 1.84 -12.56
CA LEU A 75 9.47 1.80 -11.69
C LEU A 75 9.04 0.35 -11.50
N VAL A 76 9.03 -0.09 -10.24
CA VAL A 76 8.78 -1.49 -9.88
C VAL A 76 7.72 -1.59 -8.79
N TYR A 77 7.19 -2.78 -8.60
CA TYR A 77 6.30 -3.11 -7.49
C TYR A 77 7.08 -3.03 -6.17
N LEU A 78 6.61 -2.19 -5.24
CA LEU A 78 7.30 -1.95 -3.98
C LEU A 78 6.55 -2.49 -2.76
N GLY A 79 5.27 -2.76 -2.88
CA GLY A 79 4.48 -3.20 -1.74
C GLY A 79 2.99 -3.01 -1.91
N GLU A 80 2.30 -2.97 -0.78
CA GLU A 80 0.85 -2.92 -0.74
C GLU A 80 0.35 -1.86 0.23
N TRP A 81 -0.83 -1.34 -0.04
CA TRP A 81 -1.53 -0.44 0.86
C TRP A 81 -2.99 -0.82 0.97
N HIS A 82 -3.58 -0.54 2.12
CA HIS A 82 -5.03 -0.60 2.30
C HIS A 82 -5.45 0.34 3.42
N THR A 83 -6.75 0.55 3.56
CA THR A 83 -7.31 1.40 4.60
C THR A 83 -7.94 0.55 5.70
N HIS A 84 -7.99 1.10 6.92
CA HIS A 84 -8.76 0.56 8.03
C HIS A 84 -9.73 1.63 8.54
N PRO A 85 -10.92 1.25 9.02
CA PRO A 85 -11.84 2.20 9.64
C PRO A 85 -11.45 2.51 11.10
N GLU A 86 -10.20 2.89 11.30
CA GLU A 86 -9.59 3.14 12.60
C GLU A 86 -8.86 4.47 12.58
N ASP A 87 -8.91 5.20 13.71
CA ASP A 87 -8.16 6.45 13.83
C ASP A 87 -6.66 6.21 13.80
N PHE A 88 -6.20 5.17 14.51
CA PHE A 88 -4.80 4.78 14.63
C PHE A 88 -4.67 3.30 14.23
N PRO A 89 -4.51 3.01 12.95
CA PRO A 89 -4.59 1.64 12.47
C PRO A 89 -3.39 0.79 12.91
N GLN A 90 -3.67 -0.50 13.07
CA GLN A 90 -2.66 -1.51 13.31
C GLN A 90 -2.95 -2.70 12.40
N PRO A 91 -1.93 -3.44 11.97
CA PRO A 91 -2.16 -4.64 11.18
C PRO A 91 -3.00 -5.65 11.97
N SER A 92 -3.99 -6.23 11.30
CA SER A 92 -4.76 -7.33 11.87
C SER A 92 -3.98 -8.63 11.72
N TYR A 93 -4.41 -9.68 12.43
CA TYR A 93 -3.86 -11.01 12.24
C TYR A 93 -3.98 -11.46 10.78
N THR A 94 -5.13 -11.17 10.15
CA THR A 94 -5.37 -11.47 8.74
C THR A 94 -4.40 -10.73 7.82
N ASP A 95 -4.10 -9.46 8.11
CA ASP A 95 -3.12 -8.68 7.34
C ASP A 95 -1.74 -9.36 7.39
N ILE A 96 -1.26 -9.66 8.60
CA ILE A 96 0.06 -10.28 8.78
C ILE A 96 0.14 -11.62 8.05
N LYS A 97 -0.88 -12.45 8.22
CA LYS A 97 -0.94 -13.77 7.57
C LYS A 97 -0.93 -13.65 6.05
N SER A 98 -1.70 -12.72 5.51
CA SER A 98 -1.78 -12.45 4.08
C SER A 98 -0.44 -11.97 3.52
N TRP A 99 0.25 -11.07 4.21
CA TRP A 99 1.55 -10.57 3.78
C TRP A 99 2.61 -11.67 3.81
N LEU A 100 2.62 -12.50 4.84
CA LEU A 100 3.58 -13.62 4.94
C LEU A 100 3.37 -14.66 3.84
N ALA A 101 2.12 -14.88 3.44
CA ALA A 101 1.79 -15.86 2.41
C ALA A 101 1.93 -15.32 0.99
N GLY A 102 1.61 -14.04 0.77
CA GLY A 102 1.48 -13.45 -0.56
C GLY A 102 2.65 -12.62 -1.05
N LEU A 103 3.46 -12.09 -0.14
CA LEU A 103 4.60 -11.23 -0.50
C LEU A 103 5.91 -11.99 -0.32
N ILE A 104 6.30 -12.73 -1.35
CA ILE A 104 7.51 -13.59 -1.30
C ILE A 104 8.71 -12.96 -2.01
N ALA A 105 8.79 -11.64 -2.02
CA ALA A 105 9.93 -10.93 -2.59
C ALA A 105 11.15 -11.02 -1.68
N THR A 106 12.33 -11.05 -2.27
CA THR A 106 13.60 -11.02 -1.52
C THR A 106 13.99 -9.62 -1.08
N ASP A 107 13.55 -8.60 -1.83
CA ASP A 107 13.80 -7.19 -1.49
C ASP A 107 12.80 -6.71 -0.45
N PRO A 108 13.17 -5.67 0.35
CA PRO A 108 12.22 -5.07 1.29
C PRO A 108 10.97 -4.54 0.61
N MET A 109 9.80 -4.83 1.17
CA MET A 109 8.50 -4.41 0.67
C MET A 109 7.85 -3.43 1.64
N VAL A 110 7.27 -2.37 1.10
CA VAL A 110 6.57 -1.35 1.88
C VAL A 110 5.14 -1.80 2.15
N LEU A 111 4.71 -1.67 3.39
CA LEU A 111 3.34 -1.97 3.81
C LEU A 111 2.75 -0.72 4.45
N LEU A 112 1.59 -0.29 3.95
CA LEU A 112 0.94 0.92 4.45
C LEU A 112 -0.52 0.64 4.76
N ILE A 113 -0.95 1.01 5.96
CA ILE A 113 -2.37 1.02 6.34
C ILE A 113 -2.78 2.46 6.60
N VAL A 114 -3.74 2.94 5.82
CA VAL A 114 -4.23 4.32 5.93
C VAL A 114 -5.40 4.36 6.91
N GLY A 115 -5.23 5.06 8.00
CA GLY A 115 -6.27 5.26 9.01
C GLY A 115 -6.97 6.60 8.85
N ARG A 116 -7.93 6.86 9.76
CA ARG A 116 -8.70 8.10 9.73
C ARG A 116 -7.90 9.31 10.22
N LYS A 117 -7.00 9.13 11.19
CA LYS A 117 -6.18 10.21 11.77
C LYS A 117 -4.69 10.02 11.53
N SER A 118 -4.23 8.78 11.45
CA SER A 118 -2.84 8.46 11.22
C SER A 118 -2.73 7.22 10.33
N ASN A 119 -1.51 6.91 9.93
CA ASN A 119 -1.21 5.73 9.12
C ASN A 119 -0.30 4.79 9.90
N TRP A 120 -0.34 3.51 9.55
CA TRP A 120 0.67 2.55 9.97
C TRP A 120 1.57 2.25 8.77
N LEU A 121 2.88 2.39 8.96
CA LEU A 121 3.87 2.14 7.92
C LEU A 121 4.80 1.03 8.40
N GLY A 122 5.04 0.04 7.56
CA GLY A 122 5.93 -1.06 7.86
C GLY A 122 6.78 -1.49 6.68
N ILE A 123 7.79 -2.31 6.99
CA ILE A 123 8.65 -2.96 5.99
C ILE A 123 8.62 -4.45 6.25
N LYS A 124 8.39 -5.22 5.18
CA LYS A 124 8.55 -6.67 5.19
C LYS A 124 9.85 -7.02 4.48
N HIS A 125 10.74 -7.72 5.18
CA HIS A 125 11.98 -8.24 4.60
C HIS A 125 12.09 -9.70 4.98
N GLY A 126 11.97 -10.57 4.00
CA GLY A 126 11.81 -12.00 4.27
C GLY A 126 10.52 -12.26 5.03
N ASN A 127 10.61 -12.97 6.16
CA ASN A 127 9.47 -13.21 7.05
C ASN A 127 9.36 -12.18 8.18
N ASP A 128 10.20 -11.15 8.16
CA ASP A 128 10.25 -10.12 9.19
C ASP A 128 9.39 -8.93 8.77
N ILE A 129 8.47 -8.52 9.65
CA ILE A 129 7.64 -7.34 9.43
C ILE A 129 7.89 -6.38 10.58
N ARG A 130 8.36 -5.18 10.27
CA ARG A 130 8.66 -4.16 11.29
C ARG A 130 7.92 -2.88 10.98
N SER A 131 7.37 -2.27 12.02
CA SER A 131 6.79 -0.94 11.88
C SER A 131 7.88 0.12 11.79
N LEU A 132 7.62 1.17 11.02
CA LEU A 132 8.49 2.33 10.87
C LEU A 132 7.80 3.55 11.45
N ASN A 133 8.60 4.50 11.96
CA ASN A 133 8.07 5.79 12.37
C ASN A 133 7.85 6.65 11.12
N GLU A 134 6.63 7.15 10.98
CA GLU A 134 6.32 8.10 9.92
C GLU A 134 6.93 9.45 10.27
N LYS A 135 7.70 10.01 9.34
CA LYS A 135 8.21 11.38 9.46
C LYS A 135 7.51 12.25 8.42
N ILE A 136 6.98 13.36 8.89
CA ILE A 136 6.39 14.35 8.00
C ILE A 136 7.52 15.21 7.48
N ASP A 137 7.69 15.26 6.16
CA ASP A 137 8.63 16.16 5.52
C ASP A 137 8.06 17.57 5.58
N LYS A 138 8.77 18.46 6.25
CA LYS A 138 8.38 19.86 6.44
C LYS A 138 9.04 20.79 5.43
N SER A 139 9.83 20.26 4.52
CA SER A 139 10.49 21.08 3.51
C SER A 139 9.53 21.58 2.44
#